data_f255af33128c4ade163e903ac52045ad
#
_entry.id   f255af33128c4ade163e903ac52045ad
#
_cell.length_a   1.000
_cell.length_b   1.000
_cell.length_c   1.000
_cell.angle_alpha   90.00
_cell.angle_beta   90.00
_cell.angle_gamma   90.00
#
_symmetry.space_group_name_H-M   'P 1'
#
loop_
_entity.id
_entity.type
_entity.pdbx_description
1 polymer ?
#
loop_
_entity_poly.entity_id
_entity_poly.type
_entity_poly.pdbx_seq_one_letter_code
_entity_poly.pdbx_strand_id
1 'polypeptide(L)'
;MRVLLLDLGLELRGGQRQVYYLARALARTPDMEPLVACPRTGKLAELLRDEGLPVLGLPGRSPANPLLLRWMGQRLRDFPPDIVHTHDANAATVGAFYKLLHSGTLLIHSRRVSYPLRRGLRSWKYRIADAAVGVSREIADGMIGAGIPASRVSAIHSGIDPSRYRPHEARQDGGFLFQSIGAFTPQKGYSVLVRAMAELRKRSLPPWAVRIVGDGPLLDPIKEEARTLGVARPPGQRGHAAGLRRSGGPVSGR
;
A
#
# COMPACT_ATOMS: atom_id res chain seq x y z
N MET A 1 15.42 -5.46 -20.98
CA MET A 1 15.68 -5.87 -19.59
C MET A 1 14.39 -6.41 -18.97
N ARG A 2 14.41 -7.63 -18.48
CA ARG A 2 13.25 -8.35 -17.93
C ARG A 2 13.12 -8.10 -16.43
N VAL A 3 11.99 -7.52 -16.01
CA VAL A 3 11.76 -7.12 -14.62
C VAL A 3 10.57 -7.90 -14.04
N LEU A 4 10.85 -8.76 -13.06
CA LEU A 4 9.81 -9.47 -12.31
C LEU A 4 9.43 -8.63 -11.08
N LEU A 5 8.21 -8.11 -11.05
CA LEU A 5 7.63 -7.45 -9.89
C LEU A 5 6.89 -8.50 -9.05
N LEU A 6 7.26 -8.70 -7.80
CA LEU A 6 6.69 -9.74 -6.93
C LEU A 6 5.94 -9.13 -5.75
N ASP A 7 4.65 -9.41 -5.64
CA ASP A 7 3.79 -9.01 -4.51
C ASP A 7 2.84 -10.16 -4.14
N LEU A 8 2.75 -10.49 -2.86
CA LEU A 8 1.94 -11.61 -2.35
C LEU A 8 0.68 -11.17 -1.61
N GLY A 9 0.30 -9.89 -1.72
CA GLY A 9 -0.93 -9.34 -1.16
C GLY A 9 -2.18 -9.77 -1.93
N LEU A 10 -3.29 -10.03 -1.23
CA LEU A 10 -4.58 -10.34 -1.86
C LEU A 10 -5.40 -9.08 -2.14
N GLU A 11 -5.30 -8.10 -1.25
CA GLU A 11 -6.07 -6.87 -1.34
C GLU A 11 -5.38 -5.81 -2.19
N LEU A 12 -6.16 -4.97 -2.85
CA LEU A 12 -5.64 -3.81 -3.60
C LEU A 12 -5.48 -2.61 -2.66
N ARG A 13 -4.39 -2.59 -1.89
CA ARG A 13 -4.01 -1.47 -1.02
C ARG A 13 -2.99 -0.55 -1.70
N GLY A 14 -2.53 0.47 -0.98
CA GLY A 14 -1.51 1.41 -1.49
C GLY A 14 -0.26 0.73 -2.04
N GLY A 15 0.22 -0.34 -1.41
CA GLY A 15 1.36 -1.12 -1.90
C GLY A 15 1.12 -1.73 -3.27
N GLN A 16 0.02 -2.45 -3.45
CA GLN A 16 -0.37 -3.10 -4.71
C GLN A 16 -0.63 -2.08 -5.83
N ARG A 17 -1.19 -0.90 -5.49
CA ARG A 17 -1.33 0.20 -6.46
C ARG A 17 0.02 0.71 -6.95
N GLN A 18 1.05 0.76 -6.09
CA GLN A 18 2.40 1.14 -6.52
C GLN A 18 3.03 0.08 -7.45
N VAL A 19 2.77 -1.21 -7.21
CA VAL A 19 3.18 -2.29 -8.15
C VAL A 19 2.53 -2.08 -9.51
N TYR A 20 1.23 -1.82 -9.53
CA TYR A 20 0.50 -1.52 -10.75
C TYR A 20 1.07 -0.30 -11.49
N TYR A 21 1.31 0.82 -10.79
CA TYR A 21 1.87 2.02 -11.41
C TYR A 21 3.28 1.77 -11.97
N LEU A 22 4.11 1.03 -11.25
CA LEU A 22 5.45 0.67 -11.70
C LEU A 22 5.39 -0.26 -12.91
N ALA A 23 4.56 -1.29 -12.90
CA ALA A 23 4.38 -2.19 -14.04
C ALA A 23 3.93 -1.42 -15.29
N ARG A 24 2.94 -0.54 -15.14
CA ARG A 24 2.43 0.31 -16.23
C ARG A 24 3.51 1.28 -16.76
N ALA A 25 4.34 1.83 -15.89
CA ALA A 25 5.44 2.70 -16.30
C ALA A 25 6.53 1.93 -17.06
N LEU A 26 6.95 0.78 -16.53
CA LEU A 26 7.94 -0.08 -17.16
C LEU A 26 7.48 -0.59 -18.53
N ALA A 27 6.20 -0.99 -18.66
CA ALA A 27 5.63 -1.41 -19.95
C ALA A 27 5.64 -0.32 -21.04
N ARG A 28 5.79 0.95 -20.63
CA ARG A 28 5.90 2.11 -21.55
C ARG A 28 7.35 2.58 -21.76
N THR A 29 8.28 1.98 -21.04
CA THR A 29 9.70 2.32 -21.12
C THR A 29 10.36 1.43 -22.18
N PRO A 30 11.05 1.98 -23.19
CA PRO A 30 11.78 1.19 -24.17
C PRO A 30 12.72 0.18 -23.49
N ASP A 31 12.87 -0.97 -24.08
CA ASP A 31 13.76 -2.06 -23.65
C ASP A 31 13.46 -2.64 -22.25
N MET A 32 12.29 -2.31 -21.65
CA MET A 32 11.81 -2.87 -20.41
C MET A 32 10.66 -3.85 -20.65
N GLU A 33 10.80 -5.05 -20.11
CA GLU A 33 9.79 -6.12 -20.17
C GLU A 33 9.31 -6.47 -18.75
N PRO A 34 8.28 -5.80 -18.21
CA PRO A 34 7.76 -6.12 -16.88
C PRO A 34 6.88 -7.36 -16.90
N LEU A 35 6.99 -8.19 -15.87
CA LEU A 35 6.08 -9.27 -15.53
C LEU A 35 5.71 -9.16 -14.05
N VAL A 36 4.42 -9.14 -13.72
CA VAL A 36 3.99 -9.08 -12.31
C VAL A 36 3.59 -10.47 -11.84
N ALA A 37 4.32 -10.99 -10.85
CA ALA A 37 3.97 -12.23 -10.16
C ALA A 37 3.20 -11.91 -8.87
N CYS A 38 1.93 -12.30 -8.83
CA CYS A 38 1.06 -12.08 -7.67
C CYS A 38 0.01 -13.20 -7.55
N PRO A 39 -0.66 -13.39 -6.39
CA PRO A 39 -1.67 -14.41 -6.22
C PRO A 39 -2.75 -14.31 -7.30
N ARG A 40 -3.05 -15.40 -7.99
CA ARG A 40 -4.01 -15.43 -9.11
C ARG A 40 -5.42 -14.97 -8.74
N THR A 41 -5.80 -15.10 -7.46
CA THR A 41 -7.07 -14.69 -6.88
C THR A 41 -7.01 -13.32 -6.20
N GLY A 42 -5.86 -12.61 -6.28
CA GLY A 42 -5.68 -11.29 -5.69
C GLY A 42 -6.22 -10.19 -6.59
N LYS A 43 -6.72 -9.11 -5.98
CA LYS A 43 -7.26 -7.93 -6.70
C LYS A 43 -6.23 -7.22 -7.59
N LEU A 44 -4.94 -7.39 -7.30
CA LEU A 44 -3.88 -6.88 -8.19
C LEU A 44 -3.85 -7.66 -9.51
N ALA A 45 -3.99 -9.00 -9.46
CA ALA A 45 -3.99 -9.81 -10.67
C ALA A 45 -5.21 -9.51 -11.57
N GLU A 46 -6.37 -9.24 -10.97
CA GLU A 46 -7.57 -8.80 -11.67
C GLU A 46 -7.32 -7.46 -12.39
N LEU A 47 -6.90 -6.43 -11.65
CA LEU A 47 -6.57 -5.12 -12.21
C LEU A 47 -5.55 -5.18 -13.36
N LEU A 48 -4.50 -5.99 -13.22
CA LEU A 48 -3.46 -6.12 -14.25
C LEU A 48 -4.00 -6.75 -15.53
N ARG A 49 -4.87 -7.78 -15.42
CA ARG A 49 -5.51 -8.41 -16.59
C ARG A 49 -6.46 -7.45 -17.29
N ASP A 50 -7.27 -6.70 -16.53
CA ASP A 50 -8.21 -5.71 -17.07
C ASP A 50 -7.48 -4.59 -17.85
N GLU A 51 -6.26 -4.25 -17.43
CA GLU A 51 -5.41 -3.24 -18.08
C GLU A 51 -4.46 -3.84 -19.16
N GLY A 52 -4.58 -5.14 -19.45
CA GLY A 52 -3.74 -5.81 -20.45
C GLY A 52 -2.25 -5.91 -20.09
N LEU A 53 -1.90 -5.80 -18.79
CA LEU A 53 -0.51 -5.90 -18.34
C LEU A 53 -0.10 -7.36 -18.08
N PRO A 54 1.16 -7.73 -18.36
CA PRO A 54 1.63 -9.10 -18.15
C PRO A 54 1.57 -9.53 -16.69
N VAL A 55 0.89 -10.66 -16.41
CA VAL A 55 0.72 -11.18 -15.06
C VAL A 55 0.97 -12.68 -14.97
N LEU A 56 1.81 -13.08 -14.02
CA LEU A 56 2.02 -14.47 -13.61
C LEU A 56 1.21 -14.75 -12.35
N GLY A 57 0.06 -15.41 -12.52
CA GLY A 57 -0.84 -15.73 -11.41
C GLY A 57 -0.30 -16.87 -10.55
N LEU A 58 0.22 -16.55 -9.35
CA LEU A 58 0.79 -17.51 -8.41
C LEU A 58 -0.31 -18.40 -7.79
N PRO A 59 -0.05 -19.73 -7.64
CA PRO A 59 -1.02 -20.66 -7.05
C PRO A 59 -1.15 -20.51 -5.52
N GLY A 60 -0.25 -19.76 -4.89
CA GLY A 60 -0.21 -19.55 -3.45
C GLY A 60 0.61 -18.32 -3.07
N ARG A 61 0.66 -18.02 -1.77
CA ARG A 61 1.33 -16.83 -1.22
C ARG A 61 2.24 -17.11 -0.02
N SER A 62 2.41 -18.38 0.35
CA SER A 62 3.25 -18.74 1.49
C SER A 62 4.73 -18.73 1.09
N PRO A 63 5.57 -17.90 1.71
CA PRO A 63 7.01 -17.88 1.42
C PRO A 63 7.74 -19.13 1.91
N ALA A 64 7.10 -19.90 2.79
CA ALA A 64 7.66 -21.15 3.32
C ALA A 64 7.34 -22.37 2.44
N ASN A 65 6.58 -22.19 1.34
CA ASN A 65 6.23 -23.30 0.45
C ASN A 65 7.32 -23.49 -0.64
N PRO A 66 8.15 -24.53 -0.58
CA PRO A 66 9.19 -24.75 -1.58
C PRO A 66 8.62 -25.07 -2.98
N LEU A 67 7.39 -25.60 -3.04
CA LEU A 67 6.70 -25.86 -4.31
C LEU A 67 6.41 -24.56 -5.06
N LEU A 68 6.23 -23.43 -4.37
CA LEU A 68 6.06 -22.12 -5.00
C LEU A 68 7.33 -21.71 -5.76
N LEU A 69 8.50 -21.86 -5.14
CA LEU A 69 9.79 -21.56 -5.77
C LEU A 69 10.06 -22.47 -6.97
N ARG A 70 9.81 -23.78 -6.82
CA ARG A 70 9.93 -24.73 -7.92
C ARG A 70 8.99 -24.38 -9.08
N TRP A 71 7.74 -24.06 -8.76
CA TRP A 71 6.74 -23.67 -9.74
C TRP A 71 7.14 -22.37 -10.47
N MET A 72 7.57 -21.36 -9.72
CA MET A 72 8.09 -20.11 -10.29
C MET A 72 9.29 -20.36 -11.20
N GLY A 73 10.27 -21.13 -10.77
CA GLY A 73 11.45 -21.47 -11.57
C GLY A 73 11.09 -22.17 -12.89
N GLN A 74 10.07 -23.04 -12.89
CA GLN A 74 9.57 -23.67 -14.12
C GLN A 74 8.90 -22.66 -15.06
N ARG A 75 8.06 -21.75 -14.53
CA ARG A 75 7.31 -20.76 -15.34
C ARG A 75 8.18 -19.61 -15.82
N LEU A 76 9.28 -19.32 -15.13
CA LEU A 76 10.21 -18.26 -15.50
C LEU A 76 11.36 -18.75 -16.39
N ARG A 77 11.35 -20.01 -16.85
CA ARG A 77 12.37 -20.50 -17.80
C ARG A 77 12.37 -19.72 -19.11
N ASP A 78 11.20 -19.40 -19.62
CA ASP A 78 11.03 -18.63 -20.86
C ASP A 78 11.13 -17.11 -20.64
N PHE A 79 11.10 -16.70 -19.38
CA PHE A 79 11.25 -15.31 -18.95
C PHE A 79 12.24 -15.24 -17.78
N PRO A 80 13.53 -15.55 -17.97
CA PRO A 80 14.53 -15.39 -16.91
C PRO A 80 14.66 -13.89 -16.58
N PRO A 81 14.29 -13.46 -15.37
CA PRO A 81 14.33 -12.05 -15.02
C PRO A 81 15.77 -11.57 -14.74
N ASP A 82 16.14 -10.43 -15.33
CA ASP A 82 17.36 -9.70 -14.98
C ASP A 82 17.23 -9.10 -13.57
N ILE A 83 16.03 -8.63 -13.23
CA ILE A 83 15.70 -8.02 -11.94
C ILE A 83 14.47 -8.70 -11.33
N VAL A 84 14.56 -9.05 -10.05
CA VAL A 84 13.41 -9.38 -9.19
C VAL A 84 13.21 -8.24 -8.20
N HIS A 85 12.09 -7.54 -8.30
CA HIS A 85 11.72 -6.45 -7.42
C HIS A 85 10.52 -6.84 -6.54
N THR A 86 10.69 -6.91 -5.25
CA THR A 86 9.68 -7.37 -4.29
C THR A 86 9.04 -6.22 -3.54
N HIS A 87 7.75 -6.31 -3.23
CA HIS A 87 6.96 -5.19 -2.72
C HIS A 87 6.28 -5.44 -1.36
N ASP A 88 6.40 -6.64 -0.82
CA ASP A 88 5.94 -6.98 0.54
C ASP A 88 6.91 -7.92 1.26
N ALA A 89 6.70 -8.16 2.55
CA ALA A 89 7.61 -8.94 3.38
C ALA A 89 7.68 -10.43 3.01
N ASN A 90 6.58 -11.01 2.50
CA ASN A 90 6.55 -12.39 2.04
C ASN A 90 7.23 -12.51 0.67
N ALA A 91 6.92 -11.59 -0.24
CA ALA A 91 7.59 -11.46 -1.53
C ALA A 91 9.11 -11.30 -1.36
N ALA A 92 9.55 -10.49 -0.38
CA ALA A 92 10.96 -10.32 -0.06
C ALA A 92 11.64 -11.66 0.32
N THR A 93 10.93 -12.55 1.02
CA THR A 93 11.46 -13.88 1.37
C THR A 93 11.56 -14.77 0.13
N VAL A 94 10.52 -14.80 -0.70
CA VAL A 94 10.51 -15.58 -1.96
C VAL A 94 11.59 -15.06 -2.92
N GLY A 95 11.70 -13.74 -3.10
CA GLY A 95 12.73 -13.13 -3.95
C GLY A 95 14.15 -13.42 -3.46
N ALA A 96 14.35 -13.43 -2.14
CA ALA A 96 15.63 -13.79 -1.56
C ALA A 96 16.04 -15.24 -1.86
N PHE A 97 15.12 -16.20 -1.71
CA PHE A 97 15.38 -17.59 -2.10
C PHE A 97 15.57 -17.74 -3.61
N TYR A 98 14.79 -17.00 -4.42
CA TYR A 98 14.98 -16.99 -5.87
C TYR A 98 16.40 -16.54 -6.24
N LYS A 99 16.89 -15.43 -5.66
CA LYS A 99 18.26 -14.92 -5.84
C LYS A 99 19.34 -15.95 -5.48
N LEU A 100 19.15 -16.70 -4.38
CA LEU A 100 20.10 -17.73 -3.98
C LEU A 100 20.19 -18.88 -4.99
N LEU A 101 19.10 -19.18 -5.69
CA LEU A 101 19.05 -20.21 -6.73
C LEU A 101 19.46 -19.68 -8.12
N HIS A 102 19.41 -18.36 -8.32
CA HIS A 102 19.68 -17.69 -9.60
C HIS A 102 20.58 -16.46 -9.37
N SER A 103 21.87 -16.71 -9.16
CA SER A 103 22.84 -15.67 -8.73
C SER A 103 23.04 -14.52 -9.70
N GLY A 104 22.77 -14.72 -11.00
CA GLY A 104 22.82 -13.68 -12.04
C GLY A 104 21.69 -12.65 -11.98
N THR A 105 20.59 -12.92 -11.27
CA THR A 105 19.46 -12.01 -11.14
C THR A 105 19.74 -10.95 -10.08
N LEU A 106 19.46 -9.67 -10.37
CA LEU A 106 19.50 -8.60 -9.36
C LEU A 106 18.23 -8.63 -8.50
N LEU A 107 18.39 -8.43 -7.19
CA LEU A 107 17.29 -8.43 -6.22
C LEU A 107 17.11 -7.04 -5.62
N ILE A 108 15.90 -6.49 -5.77
CA ILE A 108 15.50 -5.22 -5.17
C ILE A 108 14.36 -5.48 -4.17
N HIS A 109 14.42 -4.88 -2.99
CA HIS A 109 13.33 -4.93 -2.02
C HIS A 109 12.74 -3.54 -1.76
N SER A 110 11.44 -3.36 -1.99
CA SER A 110 10.68 -2.20 -1.50
C SER A 110 10.03 -2.49 -0.16
N ARG A 111 10.35 -1.66 0.86
CA ARG A 111 9.75 -1.72 2.19
C ARG A 111 8.78 -0.54 2.39
N ARG A 112 7.53 -0.89 2.73
CA ARG A 112 6.42 0.07 2.82
C ARG A 112 5.79 0.17 4.21
N VAL A 113 6.44 -0.44 5.21
CA VAL A 113 5.93 -0.47 6.60
C VAL A 113 6.96 0.11 7.54
N SER A 114 6.50 0.95 8.49
CA SER A 114 7.32 1.63 9.49
C SER A 114 7.70 0.76 10.69
N TYR A 115 7.15 -0.48 10.80
CA TYR A 115 7.56 -1.36 11.90
C TYR A 115 9.08 -1.55 11.91
N PRO A 116 9.72 -1.48 13.08
CA PRO A 116 11.17 -1.64 13.19
C PRO A 116 11.65 -2.95 12.55
N LEU A 117 12.63 -2.85 11.68
CA LEU A 117 13.32 -4.01 11.15
C LEU A 117 14.41 -4.42 12.16
N ARG A 118 14.19 -5.51 12.88
CA ARG A 118 15.17 -6.01 13.85
C ARG A 118 16.36 -6.67 13.14
N ARG A 119 17.58 -6.42 13.65
CA ARG A 119 18.79 -7.13 13.21
C ARG A 119 18.65 -8.64 13.42
N GLY A 120 19.36 -9.44 12.66
CA GLY A 120 19.38 -10.90 12.77
C GLY A 120 18.65 -11.62 11.64
N LEU A 121 18.06 -12.78 11.94
CA LEU A 121 17.41 -13.65 10.94
C LEU A 121 16.29 -12.96 10.16
N ARG A 122 15.61 -11.98 10.73
CA ARG A 122 14.51 -11.28 10.03
C ARG A 122 14.99 -10.27 8.98
N SER A 123 16.24 -9.79 9.09
CA SER A 123 16.84 -8.83 8.14
C SER A 123 17.72 -9.47 7.07
N TRP A 124 18.00 -10.79 7.15
CA TRP A 124 18.92 -11.47 6.24
C TRP A 124 18.55 -11.27 4.76
N LYS A 125 17.26 -11.40 4.44
CA LYS A 125 16.74 -11.25 3.08
C LYS A 125 17.00 -9.86 2.48
N TYR A 126 16.98 -8.80 3.32
CA TYR A 126 17.33 -7.46 2.89
C TYR A 126 18.83 -7.26 2.71
N ARG A 127 19.66 -7.99 3.47
CA ARG A 127 21.13 -7.90 3.37
C ARG A 127 21.69 -8.58 2.13
N ILE A 128 21.02 -9.61 1.60
CA ILE A 128 21.43 -10.26 0.36
C ILE A 128 20.88 -9.53 -0.89
N ALA A 129 19.96 -8.60 -0.73
CA ALA A 129 19.47 -7.80 -1.83
C ALA A 129 20.58 -6.87 -2.37
N ASP A 130 20.59 -6.69 -3.69
CA ASP A 130 21.50 -5.77 -4.37
C ASP A 130 21.11 -4.31 -4.12
N ALA A 131 19.80 -4.04 -3.97
CA ALA A 131 19.27 -2.75 -3.57
C ALA A 131 18.04 -2.88 -2.68
N ALA A 132 17.78 -1.85 -1.87
CA ALA A 132 16.61 -1.77 -1.02
C ALA A 132 16.01 -0.35 -1.05
N VAL A 133 14.70 -0.26 -1.14
CA VAL A 133 13.96 0.99 -1.25
C VAL A 133 13.04 1.15 -0.04
N GLY A 134 13.23 2.21 0.74
CA GLY A 134 12.27 2.68 1.74
C GLY A 134 11.29 3.67 1.12
N VAL A 135 9.97 3.54 1.37
CA VAL A 135 8.98 4.50 0.83
C VAL A 135 8.95 5.84 1.59
N SER A 136 9.79 5.98 2.59
CA SER A 136 10.09 7.23 3.27
C SER A 136 11.54 7.21 3.75
N ARG A 137 12.08 8.39 4.08
CA ARG A 137 13.43 8.52 4.64
C ARG A 137 13.53 7.76 5.97
N GLU A 138 12.54 7.87 6.86
CA GLU A 138 12.45 7.12 8.11
C GLU A 138 12.58 5.60 7.91
N ILE A 139 11.87 5.05 6.91
CA ILE A 139 11.95 3.61 6.62
C ILE A 139 13.33 3.24 6.07
N ALA A 140 13.91 4.06 5.21
CA ALA A 140 15.26 3.85 4.67
C ALA A 140 16.31 3.88 5.81
N ASP A 141 16.25 4.87 6.69
CA ASP A 141 17.13 4.99 7.86
C ASP A 141 16.98 3.78 8.81
N GLY A 142 15.72 3.34 9.03
CA GLY A 142 15.43 2.12 9.78
C GLY A 142 16.02 0.86 9.17
N MET A 143 16.12 0.77 7.84
CA MET A 143 16.77 -0.34 7.14
C MET A 143 18.29 -0.29 7.32
N ILE A 144 18.90 0.89 7.22
CA ILE A 144 20.33 1.10 7.49
C ILE A 144 20.64 0.73 8.94
N GLY A 145 19.83 1.21 9.89
CA GLY A 145 19.95 0.87 11.31
C GLY A 145 19.82 -0.63 11.60
N ALA A 146 19.11 -1.38 10.75
CA ALA A 146 19.01 -2.84 10.83
C ALA A 146 20.22 -3.58 10.21
N GLY A 147 21.23 -2.85 9.71
CA GLY A 147 22.48 -3.39 9.18
C GLY A 147 22.49 -3.67 7.68
N ILE A 148 21.60 -2.99 6.92
CA ILE A 148 21.70 -2.99 5.45
C ILE A 148 22.69 -1.87 5.07
N PRO A 149 23.66 -2.12 4.18
CA PRO A 149 24.62 -1.10 3.76
C PRO A 149 23.94 0.15 3.20
N ALA A 150 24.31 1.33 3.68
CA ALA A 150 23.71 2.60 3.23
C ALA A 150 23.83 2.81 1.71
N SER A 151 24.92 2.32 1.10
CA SER A 151 25.13 2.38 -0.35
C SER A 151 24.10 1.58 -1.17
N ARG A 152 23.35 0.68 -0.55
CA ARG A 152 22.29 -0.12 -1.18
C ARG A 152 20.89 0.35 -0.84
N VAL A 153 20.74 1.37 0.01
CA VAL A 153 19.43 1.84 0.49
C VAL A 153 19.10 3.19 -0.12
N SER A 154 17.92 3.30 -0.69
CA SER A 154 17.37 4.55 -1.22
C SER A 154 16.00 4.85 -0.62
N ALA A 155 15.67 6.12 -0.44
CA ALA A 155 14.31 6.56 -0.10
C ALA A 155 13.61 7.01 -1.39
N ILE A 156 12.57 6.28 -1.79
CA ILE A 156 11.75 6.61 -2.97
C ILE A 156 10.29 6.64 -2.55
N HIS A 157 9.70 7.82 -2.55
CA HIS A 157 8.31 8.02 -2.15
C HIS A 157 7.32 7.35 -3.10
N SER A 158 6.17 6.95 -2.58
CA SER A 158 5.06 6.43 -3.37
C SER A 158 4.53 7.50 -4.32
N GLY A 159 4.34 7.14 -5.57
CA GLY A 159 3.75 8.01 -6.59
C GLY A 159 2.23 7.93 -6.62
N ILE A 160 1.62 8.93 -7.23
CA ILE A 160 0.19 8.96 -7.61
C ILE A 160 0.08 9.28 -9.09
N ASP A 161 -1.04 8.90 -9.69
CA ASP A 161 -1.38 9.34 -11.06
C ASP A 161 -2.13 10.68 -10.98
N PRO A 162 -1.49 11.81 -11.28
CA PRO A 162 -2.10 13.13 -11.11
C PRO A 162 -3.29 13.35 -12.05
N SER A 163 -3.40 12.61 -13.15
CA SER A 163 -4.54 12.72 -14.07
C SER A 163 -5.87 12.29 -13.43
N ARG A 164 -5.82 11.49 -12.37
CA ARG A 164 -6.97 11.02 -11.61
C ARG A 164 -7.42 11.98 -10.50
N TYR A 165 -6.63 13.00 -10.21
CA TYR A 165 -6.87 13.92 -9.10
C TYR A 165 -6.91 15.33 -9.64
N ARG A 166 -8.10 15.95 -9.63
CA ARG A 166 -8.27 17.36 -9.99
C ARG A 166 -8.36 18.18 -8.71
N PRO A 167 -7.68 19.34 -8.65
CA PRO A 167 -7.92 20.30 -7.57
C PRO A 167 -9.41 20.64 -7.52
N HIS A 168 -9.99 20.64 -6.34
CA HIS A 168 -11.33 21.12 -6.12
C HIS A 168 -11.26 22.60 -5.72
N GLU A 169 -12.22 23.40 -6.17
CA GLU A 169 -12.33 24.80 -5.73
C GLU A 169 -12.46 24.87 -4.21
N ALA A 170 -11.81 25.86 -3.61
CA ALA A 170 -11.87 26.07 -2.18
C ALA A 170 -13.32 26.36 -1.75
N ARG A 171 -13.74 25.83 -0.62
CA ARG A 171 -15.05 26.13 -0.04
C ARG A 171 -15.11 27.62 0.34
N GLN A 172 -16.16 28.29 -0.09
CA GLN A 172 -16.38 29.71 0.19
C GLN A 172 -17.30 29.96 1.43
N ASP A 173 -17.76 28.87 2.09
CA ASP A 173 -18.73 28.94 3.20
C ASP A 173 -18.09 29.24 4.58
N GLY A 174 -16.81 29.60 4.62
CA GLY A 174 -16.06 29.97 5.85
C GLY A 174 -15.85 28.85 6.86
N GLY A 175 -16.26 27.61 6.54
CA GLY A 175 -16.11 26.45 7.42
C GLY A 175 -14.90 25.56 7.07
N PHE A 176 -14.40 24.83 8.07
CA PHE A 176 -13.34 23.85 7.88
C PHE A 176 -13.90 22.46 7.61
N LEU A 177 -13.43 21.78 6.57
CA LEU A 177 -13.73 20.38 6.32
C LEU A 177 -12.44 19.54 6.44
N PHE A 178 -12.35 18.76 7.52
CA PHE A 178 -11.30 17.76 7.66
C PHE A 178 -11.72 16.48 6.96
N GLN A 179 -10.87 15.93 6.10
CA GLN A 179 -11.14 14.67 5.42
C GLN A 179 -10.08 13.62 5.78
N SER A 180 -10.52 12.40 6.08
CA SER A 180 -9.65 11.25 6.28
C SER A 180 -10.14 10.09 5.42
N ILE A 181 -9.20 9.43 4.73
CA ILE A 181 -9.47 8.25 3.91
C ILE A 181 -8.58 7.12 4.41
N GLY A 182 -9.18 6.00 4.82
CA GLY A 182 -8.38 4.86 5.29
C GLY A 182 -9.21 3.71 5.82
N ALA A 183 -8.56 2.54 5.98
CA ALA A 183 -9.19 1.36 6.56
C ALA A 183 -9.54 1.59 8.03
N PHE A 184 -10.73 1.17 8.46
CA PHE A 184 -11.16 1.21 9.86
C PHE A 184 -10.50 0.08 10.66
N THR A 185 -9.21 0.28 10.98
CA THR A 185 -8.36 -0.63 11.76
C THR A 185 -7.75 0.10 12.96
N PRO A 186 -7.31 -0.61 14.02
CA PRO A 186 -6.72 0.01 15.21
C PRO A 186 -5.57 0.97 14.90
N GLN A 187 -4.76 0.66 13.90
CA GLN A 187 -3.59 1.46 13.47
C GLN A 187 -3.94 2.86 12.96
N LYS A 188 -5.20 3.08 12.53
CA LYS A 188 -5.64 4.38 11.99
C LYS A 188 -6.15 5.34 13.07
N GLY A 189 -6.39 4.84 14.29
CA GLY A 189 -6.70 5.68 15.45
C GLY A 189 -8.01 6.47 15.34
N TYR A 190 -9.01 5.99 14.59
CA TYR A 190 -10.26 6.73 14.40
C TYR A 190 -11.05 6.94 15.70
N SER A 191 -10.91 6.07 16.71
CA SER A 191 -11.48 6.30 18.04
C SER A 191 -10.89 7.56 18.70
N VAL A 192 -9.57 7.80 18.54
CA VAL A 192 -8.93 9.02 19.03
C VAL A 192 -9.48 10.25 18.32
N LEU A 193 -9.66 10.18 16.99
CA LEU A 193 -10.24 11.26 16.21
C LEU A 193 -11.67 11.59 16.67
N VAL A 194 -12.52 10.58 16.88
CA VAL A 194 -13.91 10.76 17.33
C VAL A 194 -13.97 11.41 18.72
N ARG A 195 -13.10 11.01 19.66
CA ARG A 195 -13.00 11.66 20.98
C ARG A 195 -12.50 13.09 20.88
N ALA A 196 -11.50 13.36 20.04
CA ALA A 196 -11.03 14.72 19.80
C ALA A 196 -12.14 15.62 19.23
N MET A 197 -13.01 15.09 18.37
CA MET A 197 -14.18 15.82 17.88
C MET A 197 -15.17 16.16 19.00
N ALA A 198 -15.39 15.24 19.94
CA ALA A 198 -16.25 15.50 21.10
C ALA A 198 -15.69 16.65 21.97
N GLU A 199 -14.37 16.71 22.15
CA GLU A 199 -13.72 17.80 22.87
C GLU A 199 -13.78 19.14 22.09
N LEU A 200 -13.60 19.11 20.76
CA LEU A 200 -13.71 20.30 19.93
C LEU A 200 -15.11 20.93 19.95
N ARG A 201 -16.16 20.11 20.06
CA ARG A 201 -17.56 20.62 20.19
C ARG A 201 -17.81 21.47 21.44
N LYS A 202 -17.02 21.29 22.48
CA LYS A 202 -17.13 22.08 23.72
C LYS A 202 -16.50 23.49 23.59
N ARG A 203 -15.83 23.76 22.47
CA ARG A 203 -15.11 25.02 22.23
C ARG A 203 -15.87 25.92 21.28
N SER A 204 -15.76 27.22 21.46
CA SER A 204 -16.23 28.21 20.50
C SER A 204 -15.25 28.29 19.33
N LEU A 205 -15.59 27.65 18.23
CA LEU A 205 -14.75 27.54 17.03
C LEU A 205 -15.59 27.91 15.79
N PRO A 206 -14.95 28.41 14.71
CA PRO A 206 -15.61 28.52 13.43
C PRO A 206 -16.27 27.20 12.99
N PRO A 207 -17.28 27.22 12.08
CA PRO A 207 -17.93 26.01 11.61
C PRO A 207 -16.92 24.98 11.08
N TRP A 208 -17.03 23.76 11.53
CA TRP A 208 -16.16 22.66 11.08
C TRP A 208 -16.95 21.36 10.89
N ALA A 209 -16.43 20.49 10.04
CA ALA A 209 -16.92 19.13 9.85
C ALA A 209 -15.76 18.17 9.62
N VAL A 210 -15.99 16.90 9.96
CA VAL A 210 -15.05 15.81 9.66
C VAL A 210 -15.74 14.78 8.78
N ARG A 211 -15.09 14.38 7.70
CA ARG A 211 -15.54 13.30 6.83
C ARG A 211 -14.50 12.18 6.86
N ILE A 212 -14.94 10.98 7.24
CA ILE A 212 -14.08 9.79 7.25
C ILE A 212 -14.65 8.81 6.22
N VAL A 213 -13.82 8.39 5.27
CA VAL A 213 -14.19 7.46 4.19
C VAL A 213 -13.30 6.22 4.27
N GLY A 214 -13.91 5.05 4.27
CA GLY A 214 -13.18 3.79 4.30
C GLY A 214 -14.07 2.62 4.68
N ASP A 215 -13.46 1.46 4.83
CA ASP A 215 -14.10 0.23 5.32
C ASP A 215 -13.15 -0.51 6.25
N GLY A 216 -13.66 -1.43 7.05
CA GLY A 216 -12.86 -2.24 7.96
C GLY A 216 -13.62 -2.69 9.21
N PRO A 217 -13.01 -3.59 10.00
CA PRO A 217 -13.68 -4.23 11.13
C PRO A 217 -14.12 -3.26 12.23
N LEU A 218 -13.51 -2.06 12.33
CA LEU A 218 -13.89 -1.06 13.34
C LEU A 218 -14.89 -0.02 12.83
N LEU A 219 -15.42 -0.13 11.60
CA LEU A 219 -16.34 0.88 11.07
C LEU A 219 -17.59 1.04 11.93
N ASP A 220 -18.27 -0.06 12.28
CA ASP A 220 -19.50 0.00 13.05
C ASP A 220 -19.24 0.33 14.54
N PRO A 221 -18.22 -0.22 15.23
CA PRO A 221 -17.81 0.28 16.53
C PRO A 221 -17.50 1.79 16.59
N ILE A 222 -16.79 2.34 15.60
CA ILE A 222 -16.47 3.78 15.55
C ILE A 222 -17.73 4.62 15.29
N LYS A 223 -18.66 4.15 14.47
CA LYS A 223 -19.96 4.82 14.29
C LYS A 223 -20.75 4.89 15.59
N GLU A 224 -20.77 3.81 16.37
CA GLU A 224 -21.47 3.77 17.64
C GLU A 224 -20.81 4.67 18.69
N GLU A 225 -19.47 4.67 18.78
CA GLU A 225 -18.72 5.60 19.62
C GLU A 225 -19.04 7.06 19.25
N ALA A 226 -19.12 7.37 17.96
CA ALA A 226 -19.44 8.70 17.49
C ALA A 226 -20.90 9.11 17.84
N ARG A 227 -21.86 8.17 17.81
CA ARG A 227 -23.25 8.43 18.26
C ARG A 227 -23.31 8.68 19.76
N THR A 228 -22.69 7.83 20.54
CA THR A 228 -22.66 7.94 22.02
C THR A 228 -22.03 9.25 22.46
N LEU A 229 -20.99 9.73 21.78
CA LEU A 229 -20.37 11.02 22.04
C LEU A 229 -21.11 12.21 21.39
N GLY A 230 -22.21 11.97 20.72
CA GLY A 230 -23.03 13.00 20.09
C GLY A 230 -22.37 13.71 18.92
N VAL A 231 -21.32 13.15 18.32
CA VAL A 231 -20.58 13.74 17.19
C VAL A 231 -20.92 13.11 15.85
N ALA A 232 -21.69 12.03 15.82
CA ALA A 232 -22.21 11.47 14.58
C ALA A 232 -23.31 12.37 14.01
N ARG A 233 -23.33 12.52 12.68
CA ARG A 233 -24.35 13.30 11.98
C ARG A 233 -25.26 12.43 11.13
N PRO A 234 -26.58 12.64 11.16
CA PRO A 234 -27.49 12.11 10.17
C PRO A 234 -27.19 12.68 8.77
N PRO A 235 -27.41 11.93 7.70
CA PRO A 235 -27.28 12.46 6.34
C PRO A 235 -28.25 13.61 6.13
N GLY A 236 -27.75 14.75 5.62
CA GLY A 236 -28.58 15.90 5.20
C GLY A 236 -28.53 17.16 6.06
N GLN A 237 -27.99 17.17 7.27
CA GLN A 237 -27.96 18.39 8.11
C GLN A 237 -26.64 19.17 8.00
N ARG A 238 -26.64 20.52 8.02
CA ARG A 238 -25.44 21.37 8.08
C ARG A 238 -25.07 21.67 9.56
N GLY A 239 -23.77 21.69 9.93
CA GLY A 239 -23.25 21.95 11.30
C GLY A 239 -22.04 21.11 11.65
N HIS A 240 -21.56 21.15 12.90
CA HIS A 240 -20.36 20.44 13.37
C HIS A 240 -20.64 18.95 13.58
N ALA A 241 -20.16 18.04 12.69
CA ALA A 241 -20.32 16.60 12.86
C ALA A 241 -19.52 15.71 11.89
N ALA A 242 -19.40 14.41 12.21
CA ALA A 242 -18.73 13.40 11.40
C ALA A 242 -19.68 12.73 10.39
N GLY A 243 -19.28 12.68 9.13
CA GLY A 243 -19.87 11.81 8.13
C GLY A 243 -18.98 10.56 7.95
N LEU A 244 -19.43 9.38 8.40
CA LEU A 244 -18.73 8.10 8.24
C LEU A 244 -19.35 7.37 7.03
N ARG A 245 -18.56 7.13 5.97
CA ARG A 245 -19.05 6.42 4.76
C ARG A 245 -18.16 5.21 4.43
N ARG A 246 -18.79 4.14 3.93
CA ARG A 246 -18.07 3.02 3.30
C ARG A 246 -17.49 3.45 1.96
N SER A 247 -16.30 2.94 1.64
CA SER A 247 -15.72 3.06 0.29
C SER A 247 -16.54 2.18 -0.67
N GLY A 248 -17.22 2.78 -1.64
CA GLY A 248 -17.99 2.04 -2.64
C GLY A 248 -19.39 2.59 -2.94
N GLY A 249 -19.86 3.60 -2.20
CA GLY A 249 -21.08 4.32 -2.57
C GLY A 249 -20.79 5.47 -3.56
N PRO A 250 -21.73 5.81 -4.48
CA PRO A 250 -21.52 6.90 -5.40
C PRO A 250 -21.27 8.20 -4.61
N VAL A 251 -20.21 8.89 -4.98
CA VAL A 251 -19.95 10.26 -4.55
C VAL A 251 -21.01 11.12 -5.26
N SER A 252 -22.17 11.32 -4.62
CA SER A 252 -23.12 12.30 -5.10
C SER A 252 -22.45 13.67 -4.96
N GLY A 253 -21.94 14.18 -6.07
CA GLY A 253 -21.56 15.57 -6.22
C GLY A 253 -22.82 16.43 -6.14
N ARG A 254 -22.85 17.33 -5.21
CA ARG A 254 -23.46 18.67 -5.27
C ARG A 254 -22.68 19.56 -4.33
#